data_02a753989bb3a61a13c416359f6f22ec
#
_entry.id   02a753989bb3a61a13c416359f6f22ec
#
_cell.length_a   1.000
_cell.length_b   1.000
_cell.length_c   1.000
_cell.angle_alpha   90.00
_cell.angle_beta   90.00
_cell.angle_gamma   90.00
#
_symmetry.space_group_name_H-M   'P 1'
#
loop_
_entity.id
_entity.type
_entity.pdbx_description
1 polymer ?
#
loop_
_entity_poly.entity_id
_entity_poly.type
_entity_poly.pdbx_seq_one_letter_code
_entity_poly.pdbx_strand_id
1 'polypeptide(L)'
;MANRVFQSVIYQMKDAIDRVVGVVDETGAVISCSELNLIGEVREGFMAERLTAGDRFVRDGYTYQQFSSAKHNDYAVFVEGADETAGQFAAVLSISLQSIKQYHDEKFDKSNFIKNVVLDNILPGDIYAKARELHFATDVSRVVFIVRVTSGGDISAYDVVSSLFPDKQKDFVFNISETDTVLVKEIRKGIDRSDMEKLAASIVDTLSGEHYIKAVVGIGTPIANVKDLATSFKEAQIAMEVSKVFDAEKQIIRYDNLGIARLIYQLPTTVCEMFLREVFKQGSIESLDQETLFTIQRFFENNLNVSETSRGLFVHLNTLVYRLEKIKKLTGLDLREFDDAIVFKVALMVKKYLSNNPAKY
;
A
#
# COMPACT_ATOMS: atom_id res chain seq x y z
N MET A 1 10.24 13.00 -15.61
CA MET A 1 10.57 13.06 -14.17
C MET A 1 11.83 13.87 -13.89
N ALA A 2 12.93 13.66 -14.60
CA ALA A 2 14.19 14.40 -14.45
C ALA A 2 14.01 15.93 -14.44
N ASN A 3 13.17 16.47 -15.34
CA ASN A 3 12.91 17.90 -15.46
C ASN A 3 12.45 18.57 -14.16
N ARG A 4 11.58 17.93 -13.38
CA ARG A 4 11.12 18.49 -12.08
C ARG A 4 12.22 18.51 -11.03
N VAL A 5 13.07 17.48 -11.01
CA VAL A 5 14.18 17.38 -10.06
C VAL A 5 15.21 18.47 -10.35
N PHE A 6 15.63 18.61 -11.61
CA PHE A 6 16.56 19.64 -12.00
C PHE A 6 16.02 21.05 -11.79
N GLN A 7 14.74 21.29 -12.12
CA GLN A 7 14.11 22.60 -11.95
C GLN A 7 14.08 23.05 -10.48
N SER A 8 13.83 22.13 -9.55
CA SER A 8 13.84 22.45 -8.11
C SER A 8 15.23 22.92 -7.65
N VAL A 9 16.28 22.28 -8.15
CA VAL A 9 17.66 22.62 -7.77
C VAL A 9 18.08 23.94 -8.43
N ILE A 10 17.83 24.10 -9.73
CA ILE A 10 18.15 25.33 -10.46
C ILE A 10 17.43 26.53 -9.86
N TYR A 11 16.18 26.38 -9.42
CA TYR A 11 15.43 27.44 -8.77
C TYR A 11 16.04 27.83 -7.42
N GLN A 12 16.52 26.88 -6.61
CA GLN A 12 17.22 27.17 -5.34
C GLN A 12 18.58 27.84 -5.57
N MET A 13 19.25 27.54 -6.67
CA MET A 13 20.55 28.13 -7.02
C MET A 13 20.44 29.55 -7.61
N LYS A 14 19.25 29.96 -8.06
CA LYS A 14 19.01 31.29 -8.66
C LYS A 14 19.42 32.43 -7.73
N ASP A 15 19.17 32.30 -6.42
CA ASP A 15 19.49 33.35 -5.45
C ASP A 15 21.00 33.41 -5.10
N ALA A 16 21.73 32.33 -5.38
CA ALA A 16 23.16 32.22 -5.11
C ALA A 16 24.05 32.53 -6.34
N ILE A 17 23.50 32.41 -7.54
CA ILE A 17 24.21 32.62 -8.81
C ILE A 17 23.54 33.75 -9.59
N ASP A 18 24.19 34.91 -9.64
CA ASP A 18 23.70 36.10 -10.35
C ASP A 18 23.94 35.99 -11.88
N ARG A 19 23.52 34.83 -12.45
CA ARG A 19 23.62 34.53 -13.88
C ARG A 19 22.52 33.56 -14.28
N VAL A 20 22.17 33.54 -15.55
CA VAL A 20 21.23 32.52 -16.06
C VAL A 20 21.91 31.16 -16.03
N VAL A 21 21.25 30.22 -15.35
CA VAL A 21 21.69 28.81 -15.24
C VAL A 21 20.57 27.86 -15.64
N GLY A 22 20.94 26.74 -16.25
CA GLY A 22 19.96 25.75 -16.65
C GLY A 22 20.58 24.43 -17.08
N VAL A 23 19.72 23.51 -17.53
CA VAL A 23 20.08 22.17 -17.97
C VAL A 23 19.48 21.93 -19.35
N VAL A 24 20.27 21.40 -20.28
CA VAL A 24 19.82 20.88 -21.57
C VAL A 24 19.91 19.36 -21.60
N ASP A 25 19.03 18.74 -22.36
CA ASP A 25 19.07 17.31 -22.62
C ASP A 25 20.03 16.96 -23.77
N GLU A 26 20.08 15.68 -24.14
CA GLU A 26 20.92 15.16 -25.20
C GLU A 26 20.65 15.82 -26.58
N THR A 27 19.46 16.35 -26.80
CA THR A 27 19.07 17.04 -28.07
C THR A 27 19.41 18.52 -28.06
N GLY A 28 19.84 19.07 -26.92
CA GLY A 28 20.08 20.49 -26.73
C GLY A 28 18.83 21.29 -26.34
N ALA A 29 17.71 20.60 -26.04
CA ALA A 29 16.50 21.25 -25.52
C ALA A 29 16.68 21.65 -24.03
N VAL A 30 16.34 22.90 -23.72
CA VAL A 30 16.38 23.41 -22.33
C VAL A 30 15.24 22.76 -21.53
N ILE A 31 15.59 21.89 -20.59
CA ILE A 31 14.65 21.15 -19.75
C ILE A 31 14.44 21.76 -18.36
N SER A 32 15.35 22.64 -17.96
CA SER A 32 15.31 23.36 -16.68
C SER A 32 16.11 24.66 -16.79
N CYS A 33 15.61 25.77 -16.25
CA CYS A 33 16.30 27.05 -16.29
C CYS A 33 15.86 27.95 -15.13
N SER A 34 16.77 28.84 -14.66
CA SER A 34 16.47 29.94 -13.73
C SER A 34 15.52 30.97 -14.36
N GLU A 35 15.53 31.09 -15.68
CA GLU A 35 14.56 31.87 -16.47
C GLU A 35 13.58 30.94 -17.18
N LEU A 36 12.32 30.94 -16.71
CA LEU A 36 11.29 30.01 -17.16
C LEU A 36 10.91 30.11 -18.63
N ASN A 37 11.08 31.31 -19.22
CA ASN A 37 10.81 31.58 -20.63
C ASN A 37 11.75 30.82 -21.59
N LEU A 38 12.95 30.42 -21.14
CA LEU A 38 13.92 29.66 -21.94
C LEU A 38 13.63 28.15 -21.93
N ILE A 39 12.74 27.66 -21.08
CA ILE A 39 12.41 26.22 -21.02
C ILE A 39 11.69 25.81 -22.31
N GLY A 40 12.18 24.77 -22.97
CA GLY A 40 11.67 24.27 -24.24
C GLY A 40 12.40 24.81 -25.47
N GLU A 41 13.25 25.83 -25.33
CA GLU A 41 14.12 26.27 -26.44
C GLU A 41 15.16 25.20 -26.79
N VAL A 42 15.47 25.04 -28.05
CA VAL A 42 16.53 24.15 -28.54
C VAL A 42 17.77 24.97 -28.86
N ARG A 43 18.89 24.64 -28.25
CA ARG A 43 20.18 25.29 -28.49
C ARG A 43 20.80 24.76 -29.80
N GLU A 44 20.68 25.53 -30.87
CA GLU A 44 21.18 25.13 -32.18
C GLU A 44 22.69 24.83 -32.15
N GLY A 45 23.10 23.74 -32.81
CA GLY A 45 24.50 23.30 -32.90
C GLY A 45 25.10 22.74 -31.60
N PHE A 46 24.36 22.66 -30.49
CA PHE A 46 24.78 22.01 -29.24
C PHE A 46 25.30 20.58 -29.50
N MET A 47 24.58 19.81 -30.29
CA MET A 47 24.93 18.41 -30.63
C MET A 47 26.28 18.27 -31.30
N ALA A 48 26.64 19.20 -32.24
CA ALA A 48 27.89 19.15 -32.98
C ALA A 48 29.10 19.42 -32.05
N GLU A 49 28.97 20.38 -31.13
CA GLU A 49 30.05 20.72 -30.22
C GLU A 49 30.18 19.71 -29.07
N ARG A 50 29.05 19.17 -28.58
CA ARG A 50 29.06 18.09 -27.59
C ARG A 50 29.91 16.90 -28.00
N LEU A 51 29.91 16.56 -29.30
CA LEU A 51 30.66 15.42 -29.84
C LEU A 51 32.17 15.73 -30.03
N THR A 52 32.54 17.00 -30.14
CA THR A 52 33.90 17.40 -30.54
C THR A 52 34.70 18.09 -29.44
N ALA A 53 34.06 18.76 -28.50
CA ALA A 53 34.67 19.70 -27.57
C ALA A 53 35.02 19.15 -26.17
N GLY A 54 34.80 17.85 -25.89
CA GLY A 54 35.03 17.27 -24.56
C GLY A 54 33.97 17.69 -23.54
N ASP A 55 34.29 17.55 -22.23
CA ASP A 55 33.31 17.72 -21.16
C ASP A 55 32.82 19.14 -20.93
N ARG A 56 33.61 20.15 -21.36
CA ARG A 56 33.31 21.58 -21.23
C ARG A 56 33.54 22.32 -22.54
N PHE A 57 32.60 23.19 -22.89
CA PHE A 57 32.74 24.09 -24.04
C PHE A 57 31.95 25.38 -23.82
N VAL A 58 32.29 26.41 -24.62
CA VAL A 58 31.62 27.72 -24.60
C VAL A 58 30.94 27.94 -25.94
N ARG A 59 29.67 28.35 -25.92
CA ARG A 59 28.90 28.68 -27.13
C ARG A 59 27.84 29.72 -26.84
N ASP A 60 27.65 30.63 -27.78
CA ASP A 60 26.61 31.68 -27.75
C ASP A 60 26.52 32.46 -26.43
N GLY A 61 27.70 32.70 -25.80
CA GLY A 61 27.81 33.43 -24.54
C GLY A 61 27.50 32.55 -23.29
N TYR A 62 27.35 31.24 -23.42
CA TYR A 62 27.14 30.31 -22.32
C TYR A 62 28.27 29.28 -22.22
N THR A 63 28.65 28.95 -20.99
CA THR A 63 29.55 27.83 -20.68
C THR A 63 28.75 26.60 -20.39
N TYR A 64 29.01 25.53 -21.12
CA TYR A 64 28.38 24.21 -20.94
C TYR A 64 29.32 23.23 -20.25
N GLN A 65 28.80 22.43 -19.31
CA GLN A 65 29.52 21.32 -18.69
C GLN A 65 28.65 20.07 -18.77
N GLN A 66 29.15 19.04 -19.47
CA GLN A 66 28.46 17.76 -19.57
C GLN A 66 28.47 17.00 -18.24
N PHE A 67 27.39 16.27 -17.95
CA PHE A 67 27.32 15.33 -16.85
C PHE A 67 26.48 14.12 -17.23
N SER A 68 26.81 12.97 -16.63
CA SER A 68 26.13 11.71 -16.97
C SER A 68 25.38 11.13 -15.78
N SER A 69 24.32 10.36 -16.07
CA SER A 69 23.92 9.28 -15.18
C SER A 69 24.58 7.98 -15.66
N ALA A 70 25.06 7.17 -14.77
CA ALA A 70 25.76 5.87 -14.82
C ALA A 70 26.13 5.20 -16.18
N LYS A 71 25.58 5.59 -17.34
CA LYS A 71 25.82 4.92 -18.63
C LYS A 71 25.95 5.83 -19.86
N HIS A 72 25.46 7.08 -19.84
CA HIS A 72 25.54 8.01 -20.97
C HIS A 72 25.59 9.48 -20.50
N ASN A 73 26.28 10.33 -21.24
CA ASN A 73 26.29 11.79 -21.01
C ASN A 73 25.00 12.41 -21.58
N ASP A 74 23.90 12.26 -20.82
CA ASP A 74 22.54 12.59 -21.30
C ASP A 74 22.20 14.08 -21.13
N TYR A 75 22.99 14.82 -20.34
CA TYR A 75 22.67 16.19 -19.94
C TYR A 75 23.90 17.09 -19.96
N ALA A 76 23.66 18.40 -20.10
CA ALA A 76 24.68 19.41 -19.80
C ALA A 76 24.06 20.56 -19.00
N VAL A 77 24.80 21.04 -18.01
CA VAL A 77 24.53 22.31 -17.35
C VAL A 77 25.02 23.43 -18.27
N PHE A 78 24.28 24.52 -18.36
CA PHE A 78 24.76 25.76 -18.95
C PHE A 78 24.71 26.91 -17.93
N VAL A 79 25.71 27.79 -18.01
CA VAL A 79 25.81 29.00 -17.19
C VAL A 79 26.14 30.16 -18.11
N GLU A 80 25.44 31.27 -17.96
CA GLU A 80 25.70 32.49 -18.71
C GLU A 80 27.11 33.03 -18.44
N GLY A 81 27.84 33.35 -19.52
CA GLY A 81 29.22 33.83 -19.48
C GLY A 81 30.20 32.84 -20.10
N ALA A 82 31.36 33.37 -20.54
CA ALA A 82 32.47 32.62 -21.13
C ALA A 82 33.74 32.74 -20.26
N ASP A 83 33.61 33.27 -19.06
CA ASP A 83 34.69 33.49 -18.11
C ASP A 83 34.94 32.28 -17.21
N GLU A 84 36.03 32.34 -16.46
CA GLU A 84 36.44 31.27 -15.53
C GLU A 84 35.40 31.02 -14.45
N THR A 85 34.70 32.06 -13.99
CA THR A 85 33.65 31.96 -12.99
C THR A 85 32.44 31.14 -13.49
N ALA A 86 32.02 31.39 -14.75
CA ALA A 86 30.97 30.58 -15.39
C ALA A 86 31.38 29.11 -15.49
N GLY A 87 32.66 28.85 -15.80
CA GLY A 87 33.23 27.49 -15.80
C GLY A 87 33.23 26.81 -14.43
N GLN A 88 33.54 27.55 -13.39
CA GLN A 88 33.51 27.02 -12.01
C GLN A 88 32.08 26.70 -11.57
N PHE A 89 31.13 27.61 -11.82
CA PHE A 89 29.70 27.36 -11.52
C PHE A 89 29.16 26.15 -12.29
N ALA A 90 29.46 26.04 -13.59
CA ALA A 90 29.04 24.92 -14.41
C ALA A 90 29.57 23.58 -13.86
N ALA A 91 30.83 23.55 -13.43
CA ALA A 91 31.44 22.36 -12.82
C ALA A 91 30.78 21.97 -11.49
N VAL A 92 30.55 22.92 -10.58
CA VAL A 92 29.91 22.64 -9.28
C VAL A 92 28.47 22.18 -9.49
N LEU A 93 27.71 22.85 -10.37
CA LEU A 93 26.34 22.48 -10.69
C LEU A 93 26.25 21.11 -11.34
N SER A 94 27.15 20.76 -12.26
CA SER A 94 27.16 19.45 -12.90
C SER A 94 27.35 18.32 -11.88
N ILE A 95 28.28 18.45 -10.94
CA ILE A 95 28.51 17.47 -9.86
C ILE A 95 27.27 17.36 -8.96
N SER A 96 26.70 18.50 -8.56
CA SER A 96 25.52 18.54 -7.71
C SER A 96 24.30 17.88 -8.37
N LEU A 97 24.01 18.23 -9.61
CA LEU A 97 22.89 17.69 -10.37
C LEU A 97 23.08 16.21 -10.70
N GLN A 98 24.29 15.78 -11.00
CA GLN A 98 24.65 14.37 -11.18
C GLN A 98 24.35 13.56 -9.91
N SER A 99 24.81 14.03 -8.76
CA SER A 99 24.60 13.36 -7.48
C SER A 99 23.11 13.26 -7.11
N ILE A 100 22.35 14.34 -7.35
CA ILE A 100 20.91 14.38 -7.10
C ILE A 100 20.16 13.44 -8.04
N LYS A 101 20.54 13.43 -9.33
CA LYS A 101 19.94 12.50 -10.29
C LYS A 101 20.23 11.05 -9.94
N GLN A 102 21.48 10.72 -9.62
CA GLN A 102 21.86 9.38 -9.21
C GLN A 102 21.06 8.93 -7.98
N TYR A 103 20.96 9.76 -6.95
CA TYR A 103 20.15 9.48 -5.77
C TYR A 103 18.67 9.24 -6.11
N HIS A 104 18.12 10.02 -7.03
CA HIS A 104 16.73 9.88 -7.47
C HIS A 104 16.50 8.59 -8.27
N ASP A 105 17.44 8.24 -9.16
CA ASP A 105 17.36 7.03 -9.96
C ASP A 105 17.50 5.77 -9.07
N GLU A 106 18.45 5.74 -8.15
CA GLU A 106 18.60 4.65 -7.18
C GLU A 106 17.33 4.44 -6.35
N LYS A 107 16.71 5.52 -5.92
CA LYS A 107 15.46 5.49 -5.17
C LYS A 107 14.30 4.96 -6.00
N PHE A 108 14.18 5.39 -7.24
CA PHE A 108 13.16 4.90 -8.17
C PHE A 108 13.35 3.41 -8.45
N ASP A 109 14.59 2.96 -8.63
CA ASP A 109 14.92 1.55 -8.84
C ASP A 109 14.61 0.69 -7.62
N LYS A 110 14.90 1.16 -6.39
CA LYS A 110 14.52 0.47 -5.16
C LYS A 110 13.00 0.38 -4.99
N SER A 111 12.29 1.45 -5.28
CA SER A 111 10.81 1.48 -5.20
C SER A 111 10.18 0.52 -6.21
N ASN A 112 10.67 0.52 -7.47
CA ASN A 112 10.23 -0.42 -8.50
C ASN A 112 10.58 -1.87 -8.13
N PHE A 113 11.77 -2.11 -7.60
CA PHE A 113 12.17 -3.44 -7.14
C PHE A 113 11.18 -3.95 -6.08
N ILE A 114 10.90 -3.17 -5.04
CA ILE A 114 9.96 -3.55 -3.98
C ILE A 114 8.56 -3.77 -4.53
N LYS A 115 8.08 -2.90 -5.41
CA LYS A 115 6.78 -3.07 -6.08
C LYS A 115 6.71 -4.40 -6.83
N ASN A 116 7.75 -4.76 -7.58
CA ASN A 116 7.78 -6.00 -8.33
C ASN A 116 7.89 -7.24 -7.42
N VAL A 117 8.62 -7.17 -6.30
CA VAL A 117 8.65 -8.26 -5.31
C VAL A 117 7.27 -8.44 -4.66
N VAL A 118 6.62 -7.36 -4.24
CA VAL A 118 5.28 -7.39 -3.64
C VAL A 118 4.24 -8.00 -4.59
N LEU A 119 4.33 -7.67 -5.88
CA LEU A 119 3.41 -8.17 -6.91
C LEU A 119 3.79 -9.55 -7.48
N ASP A 120 4.83 -10.20 -6.93
CA ASP A 120 5.31 -11.53 -7.36
C ASP A 120 5.80 -11.55 -8.83
N ASN A 121 6.32 -10.41 -9.32
CA ASN A 121 6.78 -10.23 -10.70
C ASN A 121 8.28 -10.55 -10.89
N ILE A 122 8.99 -10.93 -9.83
CA ILE A 122 10.41 -11.31 -9.86
C ILE A 122 10.55 -12.76 -9.39
N LEU A 123 11.30 -13.55 -10.12
CA LEU A 123 11.58 -14.92 -9.70
C LEU A 123 12.32 -14.93 -8.35
N PRO A 124 11.98 -15.85 -7.43
CA PRO A 124 12.59 -15.90 -6.09
C PRO A 124 14.13 -15.97 -6.11
N GLY A 125 14.71 -16.63 -7.14
CA GLY A 125 16.16 -16.72 -7.32
C GLY A 125 16.83 -15.39 -7.66
N ASP A 126 16.12 -14.48 -8.33
CA ASP A 126 16.66 -13.19 -8.80
C ASP A 126 16.52 -12.09 -7.76
N ILE A 127 15.65 -12.27 -6.75
CA ILE A 127 15.41 -11.24 -5.71
C ILE A 127 16.70 -10.84 -4.99
N TYR A 128 17.51 -11.82 -4.58
CA TYR A 128 18.75 -11.53 -3.86
C TYR A 128 19.83 -10.91 -4.74
N ALA A 129 19.92 -11.31 -6.02
CA ALA A 129 20.85 -10.72 -6.97
C ALA A 129 20.52 -9.25 -7.19
N LYS A 130 19.23 -8.94 -7.44
CA LYS A 130 18.75 -7.58 -7.65
C LYS A 130 18.85 -6.72 -6.37
N ALA A 131 18.54 -7.28 -5.21
CA ALA A 131 18.71 -6.59 -3.93
C ALA A 131 20.16 -6.18 -3.68
N ARG A 132 21.12 -7.05 -4.03
CA ARG A 132 22.57 -6.75 -3.91
C ARG A 132 22.98 -5.62 -4.87
N GLU A 133 22.54 -5.66 -6.13
CA GLU A 133 22.79 -4.61 -7.12
C GLU A 133 22.29 -3.25 -6.62
N LEU A 134 21.12 -3.22 -6.01
CA LEU A 134 20.49 -2.01 -5.49
C LEU A 134 20.93 -1.62 -4.07
N HIS A 135 21.87 -2.32 -3.47
CA HIS A 135 22.28 -2.13 -2.07
C HIS A 135 21.06 -2.09 -1.11
N PHE A 136 20.14 -3.04 -1.31
CA PHE A 136 18.90 -3.15 -0.54
C PHE A 136 19.05 -4.19 0.58
N ALA A 137 18.71 -3.82 1.81
CA ALA A 137 18.76 -4.72 2.96
C ALA A 137 17.65 -5.78 2.88
N THR A 138 18.04 -7.07 2.78
CA THR A 138 17.12 -8.20 2.60
C THR A 138 16.54 -8.73 3.89
N ASP A 139 17.32 -8.71 4.99
CA ASP A 139 17.01 -9.34 6.27
C ASP A 139 16.50 -8.33 7.31
N VAL A 140 15.61 -7.46 6.87
CA VAL A 140 14.95 -6.45 7.71
C VAL A 140 13.47 -6.77 7.79
N SER A 141 12.93 -6.70 9.01
CA SER A 141 11.52 -6.99 9.21
C SER A 141 10.64 -5.91 8.58
N ARG A 142 9.66 -6.35 7.79
CA ARG A 142 8.70 -5.47 7.10
C ARG A 142 7.29 -6.02 7.21
N VAL A 143 6.32 -5.15 7.00
CA VAL A 143 4.91 -5.51 6.91
C VAL A 143 4.26 -4.73 5.78
N VAL A 144 3.29 -5.35 5.11
CA VAL A 144 2.53 -4.71 4.03
C VAL A 144 1.18 -4.25 4.54
N PHE A 145 0.89 -2.97 4.29
CA PHE A 145 -0.44 -2.37 4.44
C PHE A 145 -1.02 -2.09 3.06
N ILE A 146 -2.29 -2.38 2.88
CA ILE A 146 -3.07 -1.96 1.71
C ILE A 146 -4.11 -0.96 2.18
N VAL A 147 -4.05 0.25 1.66
CA VAL A 147 -5.00 1.33 1.93
C VAL A 147 -5.94 1.42 0.74
N ARG A 148 -7.20 1.04 0.92
CA ARG A 148 -8.24 1.10 -0.12
C ARG A 148 -9.18 2.25 0.14
N VAL A 149 -9.24 3.18 -0.80
CA VAL A 149 -10.22 4.26 -0.78
C VAL A 149 -11.60 3.69 -1.16
N THR A 150 -12.59 3.96 -0.33
CA THR A 150 -13.99 3.54 -0.56
C THR A 150 -14.88 4.68 -1.02
N SER A 151 -14.58 5.91 -0.61
CA SER A 151 -15.27 7.10 -1.09
C SER A 151 -14.51 8.39 -0.72
N GLY A 152 -14.71 9.45 -1.52
CA GLY A 152 -14.31 10.83 -1.23
C GLY A 152 -12.94 11.22 -1.77
N GLY A 153 -12.70 12.55 -1.78
CA GLY A 153 -11.41 13.23 -1.89
C GLY A 153 -10.90 13.52 -3.30
N ASP A 154 -10.50 14.78 -3.50
CA ASP A 154 -9.75 15.22 -4.69
C ASP A 154 -8.24 14.94 -4.57
N ILE A 155 -7.79 14.55 -3.38
CA ILE A 155 -6.39 14.28 -3.06
C ILE A 155 -6.14 12.77 -3.14
N SER A 156 -5.01 12.40 -3.73
CA SER A 156 -4.60 10.99 -3.81
C SER A 156 -4.23 10.44 -2.43
N ALA A 157 -4.79 9.27 -2.06
CA ALA A 157 -4.37 8.56 -0.85
C ALA A 157 -2.86 8.26 -0.84
N TYR A 158 -2.25 8.08 -2.01
CA TYR A 158 -0.81 7.93 -2.17
C TYR A 158 -0.04 9.14 -1.62
N ASP A 159 -0.48 10.36 -1.91
CA ASP A 159 0.22 11.58 -1.46
C ASP A 159 0.13 11.72 0.05
N VAL A 160 -1.04 11.44 0.64
CA VAL A 160 -1.25 11.46 2.09
C VAL A 160 -0.39 10.40 2.78
N VAL A 161 -0.45 9.14 2.34
CA VAL A 161 0.35 8.06 2.92
C VAL A 161 1.85 8.34 2.74
N SER A 162 2.27 8.85 1.58
CA SER A 162 3.68 9.20 1.33
C SER A 162 4.19 10.33 2.23
N SER A 163 3.33 11.26 2.64
CA SER A 163 3.69 12.34 3.58
C SER A 163 3.82 11.84 5.01
N LEU A 164 2.97 10.89 5.41
CA LEU A 164 3.05 10.25 6.74
C LEU A 164 4.30 9.41 6.94
N PHE A 165 4.85 8.84 5.84
CA PHE A 165 6.05 8.00 5.87
C PHE A 165 7.16 8.60 5.00
N PRO A 166 7.85 9.67 5.50
CA PRO A 166 8.82 10.41 4.70
C PRO A 166 10.15 9.68 4.47
N ASP A 167 10.50 8.68 5.30
CA ASP A 167 11.73 7.89 5.16
C ASP A 167 11.63 6.87 4.00
N LYS A 168 11.77 7.40 2.80
CA LYS A 168 11.66 6.62 1.54
C LYS A 168 12.83 5.66 1.29
N GLN A 169 13.76 5.52 2.21
CA GLN A 169 14.79 4.48 2.21
C GLN A 169 14.33 3.22 2.93
N LYS A 170 13.41 3.36 3.89
CA LYS A 170 12.87 2.28 4.72
C LYS A 170 11.44 1.92 4.33
N ASP A 171 10.64 2.94 3.99
CA ASP A 171 9.22 2.82 3.76
C ASP A 171 8.90 3.08 2.28
N PHE A 172 8.21 2.14 1.64
CA PHE A 172 7.90 2.22 0.21
C PHE A 172 6.40 2.34 0.02
N VAL A 173 5.99 3.42 -0.64
CA VAL A 173 4.59 3.68 -0.97
C VAL A 173 4.43 3.68 -2.48
N PHE A 174 3.43 2.95 -3.00
CA PHE A 174 3.11 2.91 -4.42
C PHE A 174 1.64 2.52 -4.66
N ASN A 175 1.09 2.96 -5.77
CA ASN A 175 -0.24 2.57 -6.19
C ASN A 175 -0.19 1.27 -6.99
N ILE A 176 -1.19 0.41 -6.75
CA ILE A 176 -1.46 -0.81 -7.55
C ILE A 176 -2.73 -0.66 -8.38
N SER A 177 -3.65 0.22 -7.98
CA SER A 177 -4.83 0.62 -8.73
C SER A 177 -5.17 2.08 -8.43
N GLU A 178 -6.26 2.59 -9.00
CA GLU A 178 -6.77 3.94 -8.69
C GLU A 178 -7.23 4.07 -7.24
N THR A 179 -7.70 2.99 -6.64
CA THR A 179 -8.23 2.96 -5.27
C THR A 179 -7.27 2.40 -4.23
N ASP A 180 -6.28 1.61 -4.64
CA ASP A 180 -5.43 0.86 -3.73
C ASP A 180 -4.00 1.40 -3.70
N THR A 181 -3.60 1.91 -2.55
CA THR A 181 -2.23 2.32 -2.22
C THR A 181 -1.60 1.27 -1.29
N VAL A 182 -0.39 0.84 -1.62
CA VAL A 182 0.40 -0.09 -0.81
C VAL A 182 1.48 0.66 -0.07
N LEU A 183 1.60 0.38 1.23
CA LEU A 183 2.73 0.78 2.06
C LEU A 183 3.48 -0.49 2.50
N VAL A 184 4.75 -0.58 2.13
CA VAL A 184 5.71 -1.55 2.71
C VAL A 184 6.47 -0.83 3.80
N LYS A 185 6.15 -1.13 5.05
CA LYS A 185 6.71 -0.48 6.23
C LYS A 185 7.83 -1.31 6.83
N GLU A 186 9.00 -0.70 7.02
CA GLU A 186 10.05 -1.28 7.86
C GLU A 186 9.64 -1.21 9.33
N ILE A 187 9.79 -2.32 10.04
CA ILE A 187 9.39 -2.45 11.45
C ILE A 187 10.55 -2.99 12.28
N ARG A 188 10.54 -2.68 13.58
CA ARG A 188 11.47 -3.29 14.53
C ARG A 188 11.11 -4.75 14.77
N LYS A 189 12.11 -5.62 14.97
CA LYS A 189 11.86 -6.99 15.39
C LYS A 189 11.07 -7.00 16.70
N GLY A 190 9.95 -7.78 16.71
CA GLY A 190 9.10 -7.88 17.89
C GLY A 190 8.15 -6.70 18.09
N ILE A 191 7.86 -5.93 17.03
CA ILE A 191 6.81 -4.91 17.09
C ILE A 191 5.50 -5.53 17.58
N ASP A 192 4.83 -4.86 18.49
CA ASP A 192 3.56 -5.34 19.02
C ASP A 192 2.45 -5.17 17.96
N ARG A 193 1.48 -6.06 18.05
CA ARG A 193 0.27 -6.04 17.22
C ARG A 193 -0.48 -4.70 17.34
N SER A 194 -0.52 -4.15 18.56
CA SER A 194 -1.18 -2.86 18.81
C SER A 194 -0.50 -1.70 18.10
N ASP A 195 0.81 -1.75 17.90
CA ASP A 195 1.53 -0.67 17.21
C ASP A 195 1.27 -0.65 15.70
N MET A 196 1.06 -1.83 15.08
CA MET A 196 0.62 -1.92 13.68
C MET A 196 -0.80 -1.37 13.51
N GLU A 197 -1.69 -1.63 14.46
CA GLU A 197 -3.05 -1.05 14.47
C GLU A 197 -3.03 0.46 14.66
N LYS A 198 -2.15 1.00 15.53
CA LYS A 198 -1.97 2.45 15.69
C LYS A 198 -1.46 3.11 14.42
N LEU A 199 -0.51 2.47 13.70
CA LEU A 199 -0.04 2.97 12.41
C LEU A 199 -1.18 3.02 11.38
N ALA A 200 -1.98 1.96 11.30
CA ALA A 200 -3.14 1.93 10.41
C ALA A 200 -4.21 2.96 10.82
N ALA A 201 -4.45 3.15 12.13
CA ALA A 201 -5.36 4.17 12.64
C ALA A 201 -4.89 5.58 12.25
N SER A 202 -3.60 5.88 12.40
CA SER A 202 -3.03 7.16 11.97
C SER A 202 -3.29 7.42 10.47
N ILE A 203 -3.18 6.41 9.60
CA ILE A 203 -3.50 6.54 8.18
C ILE A 203 -4.98 6.86 7.98
N VAL A 204 -5.87 6.07 8.60
CA VAL A 204 -7.33 6.24 8.47
C VAL A 204 -7.78 7.59 9.00
N ASP A 205 -7.27 7.99 10.17
CA ASP A 205 -7.62 9.25 10.83
C ASP A 205 -7.17 10.47 10.02
N THR A 206 -5.96 10.44 9.45
CA THR A 206 -5.47 11.52 8.58
C THR A 206 -6.30 11.61 7.29
N LEU A 207 -6.56 10.46 6.64
CA LEU A 207 -7.38 10.43 5.43
C LEU A 207 -8.80 10.94 5.68
N SER A 208 -9.43 10.53 6.78
CA SER A 208 -10.81 10.90 7.08
C SER A 208 -10.93 12.30 7.69
N GLY A 209 -10.05 12.67 8.61
CA GLY A 209 -10.12 13.92 9.36
C GLY A 209 -9.64 15.14 8.57
N GLU A 210 -8.55 14.99 7.81
CA GLU A 210 -7.94 16.11 7.08
C GLU A 210 -8.41 16.18 5.62
N HIS A 211 -8.74 15.05 5.00
CA HIS A 211 -9.00 14.97 3.56
C HIS A 211 -10.39 14.44 3.19
N TYR A 212 -11.23 14.12 4.17
CA TYR A 212 -12.60 13.58 3.96
C TYR A 212 -12.64 12.32 3.08
N ILE A 213 -11.56 11.52 3.11
CA ILE A 213 -11.41 10.27 2.37
C ILE A 213 -11.77 9.12 3.29
N LYS A 214 -12.75 8.30 2.91
CA LYS A 214 -13.02 7.04 3.61
C LYS A 214 -12.14 5.95 3.05
N ALA A 215 -11.40 5.28 3.91
CA ALA A 215 -10.51 4.20 3.53
C ALA A 215 -10.61 3.00 4.48
N VAL A 216 -10.25 1.84 3.95
CA VAL A 216 -10.10 0.58 4.69
C VAL A 216 -8.64 0.15 4.57
N VAL A 217 -8.04 -0.28 5.68
CA VAL A 217 -6.64 -0.71 5.72
C VAL A 217 -6.54 -2.20 6.04
N GLY A 218 -6.03 -2.97 5.09
CA GLY A 218 -5.65 -4.37 5.27
C GLY A 218 -4.19 -4.48 5.67
N ILE A 219 -3.89 -5.32 6.67
CA ILE A 219 -2.53 -5.51 7.20
C ILE A 219 -2.16 -6.99 7.09
N GLY A 220 -1.05 -7.28 6.39
CA GLY A 220 -0.46 -8.61 6.34
C GLY A 220 0.30 -8.97 7.61
N THR A 221 0.90 -10.15 7.65
CA THR A 221 1.80 -10.50 8.75
C THR A 221 3.20 -9.93 8.54
N PRO A 222 3.90 -9.56 9.63
CA PRO A 222 5.31 -9.19 9.56
C PRO A 222 6.16 -10.30 8.96
N ILE A 223 7.03 -9.94 8.03
CA ILE A 223 8.01 -10.85 7.41
C ILE A 223 9.42 -10.46 7.81
N ALA A 224 10.32 -11.42 7.82
CA ALA A 224 11.73 -11.21 8.19
C ALA A 224 12.65 -11.04 6.98
N ASN A 225 12.18 -11.37 5.77
CA ASN A 225 13.00 -11.34 4.57
C ASN A 225 12.21 -10.75 3.38
N VAL A 226 12.91 -10.00 2.54
CA VAL A 226 12.31 -9.32 1.38
C VAL A 226 11.56 -10.26 0.42
N LYS A 227 12.04 -11.50 0.25
CA LYS A 227 11.40 -12.51 -0.63
C LYS A 227 9.96 -12.84 -0.21
N ASP A 228 9.63 -12.63 1.07
CA ASP A 228 8.32 -12.97 1.64
C ASP A 228 7.32 -11.81 1.57
N LEU A 229 7.70 -10.66 0.95
CA LEU A 229 6.81 -9.51 0.81
C LEU A 229 5.53 -9.81 0.05
N ALA A 230 5.61 -10.66 -1.00
CA ALA A 230 4.42 -11.09 -1.73
C ALA A 230 3.42 -11.85 -0.85
N THR A 231 3.92 -12.62 0.14
CA THR A 231 3.07 -13.32 1.11
C THR A 231 2.33 -12.32 1.99
N SER A 232 3.04 -11.35 2.61
CA SER A 232 2.42 -10.31 3.44
C SER A 232 1.40 -9.47 2.65
N PHE A 233 1.67 -9.20 1.36
CA PHE A 233 0.73 -8.51 0.48
C PHE A 233 -0.54 -9.33 0.21
N LYS A 234 -0.41 -10.60 -0.17
CA LYS A 234 -1.54 -11.52 -0.39
C LYS A 234 -2.39 -11.66 0.87
N GLU A 235 -1.75 -11.73 2.03
CA GLU A 235 -2.43 -11.75 3.33
C GLU A 235 -3.24 -10.48 3.60
N ALA A 236 -2.66 -9.29 3.33
CA ALA A 236 -3.38 -8.03 3.45
C ALA A 236 -4.59 -7.96 2.51
N GLN A 237 -4.46 -8.46 1.27
CA GLN A 237 -5.59 -8.57 0.34
C GLN A 237 -6.69 -9.49 0.87
N ILE A 238 -6.32 -10.69 1.35
CA ILE A 238 -7.27 -11.64 1.95
C ILE A 238 -7.97 -11.01 3.15
N ALA A 239 -7.23 -10.28 3.99
CA ALA A 239 -7.82 -9.59 5.14
C ALA A 239 -8.95 -8.65 4.73
N MET A 240 -8.74 -7.86 3.69
CA MET A 240 -9.76 -6.93 3.17
C MET A 240 -10.95 -7.65 2.56
N GLU A 241 -10.71 -8.70 1.77
CA GLU A 241 -11.80 -9.44 1.12
C GLU A 241 -12.63 -10.24 2.15
N VAL A 242 -11.98 -10.85 3.14
CA VAL A 242 -12.68 -11.54 4.25
C VAL A 242 -13.52 -10.56 5.07
N SER A 243 -12.99 -9.37 5.34
CA SER A 243 -13.71 -8.34 6.10
C SER A 243 -14.98 -7.87 5.40
N LYS A 244 -14.97 -7.72 4.09
CA LYS A 244 -16.20 -7.36 3.32
C LYS A 244 -17.34 -8.33 3.60
N VAL A 245 -17.02 -9.62 3.78
CA VAL A 245 -18.03 -10.65 4.04
C VAL A 245 -18.44 -10.67 5.51
N PHE A 246 -17.48 -10.65 6.44
CA PHE A 246 -17.73 -10.97 7.84
C PHE A 246 -17.85 -9.76 8.77
N ASP A 247 -17.11 -8.67 8.45
CA ASP A 247 -16.97 -7.48 9.32
C ASP A 247 -16.90 -6.19 8.48
N ALA A 248 -17.89 -5.94 7.64
CA ALA A 248 -17.89 -4.85 6.65
C ALA A 248 -17.75 -3.42 7.26
N GLU A 249 -18.02 -3.27 8.55
CA GLU A 249 -17.89 -1.98 9.25
C GLU A 249 -16.47 -1.69 9.74
N LYS A 250 -15.58 -2.70 9.78
CA LYS A 250 -14.21 -2.50 10.23
C LYS A 250 -13.39 -1.78 9.17
N GLN A 251 -12.70 -0.73 9.60
CA GLN A 251 -11.78 0.04 8.75
C GLN A 251 -10.34 -0.49 8.80
N ILE A 252 -9.95 -1.19 9.87
CA ILE A 252 -8.60 -1.74 10.06
C ILE A 252 -8.71 -3.24 10.25
N ILE A 253 -8.12 -3.99 9.34
CA ILE A 253 -8.23 -5.45 9.31
C ILE A 253 -6.85 -6.07 9.25
N ARG A 254 -6.54 -6.89 10.24
CA ARG A 254 -5.31 -7.67 10.28
C ARG A 254 -5.57 -9.11 9.87
N TYR A 255 -4.70 -9.65 9.03
CA TYR A 255 -4.78 -11.04 8.57
C TYR A 255 -4.72 -12.04 9.72
N ASP A 256 -3.86 -11.83 10.72
CA ASP A 256 -3.70 -12.71 11.87
C ASP A 256 -4.87 -12.65 12.88
N ASN A 257 -5.81 -11.71 12.69
CA ASN A 257 -7.00 -11.56 13.52
C ASN A 257 -8.30 -12.06 12.85
N LEU A 258 -8.21 -12.67 11.69
CA LEU A 258 -9.39 -13.15 10.94
C LEU A 258 -10.01 -14.43 11.54
N GLY A 259 -9.24 -15.17 12.32
CA GLY A 259 -9.73 -16.42 12.93
C GLY A 259 -10.27 -17.43 11.92
N ILE A 260 -11.44 -18.02 12.22
CA ILE A 260 -12.11 -19.03 11.38
C ILE A 260 -12.56 -18.45 10.03
N ALA A 261 -12.87 -17.16 9.96
CA ALA A 261 -13.31 -16.52 8.71
C ALA A 261 -12.31 -16.71 7.55
N ARG A 262 -11.01 -16.70 7.87
CA ARG A 262 -9.94 -16.98 6.91
C ARG A 262 -10.00 -18.39 6.33
N LEU A 263 -10.31 -19.39 7.14
CA LEU A 263 -10.42 -20.78 6.68
C LEU A 263 -11.65 -20.94 5.79
N ILE A 264 -12.80 -20.40 6.21
CA ILE A 264 -14.05 -20.48 5.44
C ILE A 264 -13.87 -19.81 4.08
N TYR A 265 -13.22 -18.66 4.01
CA TYR A 265 -12.99 -17.93 2.76
C TYR A 265 -12.16 -18.72 1.75
N GLN A 266 -11.31 -19.65 2.20
CA GLN A 266 -10.48 -20.50 1.33
C GLN A 266 -11.17 -21.79 0.91
N LEU A 267 -12.32 -22.13 1.50
CA LEU A 267 -13.03 -23.35 1.15
C LEU A 267 -13.75 -23.20 -0.20
N PRO A 268 -13.78 -24.26 -1.05
CA PRO A 268 -14.66 -24.32 -2.20
C PRO A 268 -16.13 -24.17 -1.80
N THR A 269 -16.91 -23.43 -2.58
CA THR A 269 -18.35 -23.23 -2.33
C THR A 269 -19.11 -24.55 -2.23
N THR A 270 -18.73 -25.55 -3.03
CA THR A 270 -19.31 -26.91 -2.99
C THR A 270 -19.14 -27.59 -1.62
N VAL A 271 -17.97 -27.43 -1.00
CA VAL A 271 -17.70 -27.96 0.36
C VAL A 271 -18.56 -27.21 1.39
N CYS A 272 -18.67 -25.91 1.24
CA CYS A 272 -19.51 -25.06 2.10
C CYS A 272 -21.00 -25.46 2.00
N GLU A 273 -21.51 -25.71 0.80
CA GLU A 273 -22.90 -26.17 0.58
C GLU A 273 -23.15 -27.57 1.14
N MET A 274 -22.20 -28.49 0.96
CA MET A 274 -22.28 -29.84 1.54
C MET A 274 -22.37 -29.75 3.06
N PHE A 275 -21.49 -28.97 3.68
CA PHE A 275 -21.47 -28.76 5.13
C PHE A 275 -22.82 -28.22 5.63
N LEU A 276 -23.39 -27.19 4.99
CA LEU A 276 -24.70 -26.67 5.40
C LEU A 276 -25.82 -27.72 5.29
N ARG A 277 -25.81 -28.55 4.25
CA ARG A 277 -26.79 -29.64 4.10
C ARG A 277 -26.66 -30.72 5.18
N GLU A 278 -25.43 -31.00 5.61
CA GLU A 278 -25.18 -31.97 6.68
C GLU A 278 -25.59 -31.44 8.05
N VAL A 279 -25.30 -30.16 8.32
CA VAL A 279 -25.62 -29.53 9.60
C VAL A 279 -27.12 -29.33 9.78
N PHE A 280 -27.84 -28.92 8.74
CA PHE A 280 -29.25 -28.57 8.80
C PHE A 280 -30.16 -29.63 8.15
N LYS A 281 -29.92 -30.92 8.47
CA LYS A 281 -30.75 -32.04 7.94
C LYS A 281 -32.22 -31.97 8.30
N GLN A 282 -32.55 -31.42 9.47
CA GLN A 282 -33.92 -31.40 10.00
C GLN A 282 -34.68 -30.10 9.75
N GLY A 283 -34.01 -29.08 9.23
CA GLY A 283 -34.63 -27.78 8.94
C GLY A 283 -33.63 -26.81 8.34
N SER A 284 -34.15 -25.93 7.50
CA SER A 284 -33.34 -24.90 6.87
C SER A 284 -33.09 -23.74 7.81
N ILE A 285 -31.90 -23.18 7.77
CA ILE A 285 -31.55 -21.94 8.49
C ILE A 285 -32.42 -20.77 7.98
N GLU A 286 -32.99 -20.86 6.79
CA GLU A 286 -33.96 -19.94 6.22
C GLU A 286 -35.28 -19.93 6.98
N SER A 287 -35.59 -20.98 7.72
CA SER A 287 -36.81 -21.06 8.56
C SER A 287 -36.69 -20.25 9.87
N LEU A 288 -35.48 -19.76 10.20
CA LEU A 288 -35.24 -18.93 11.39
C LEU A 288 -35.67 -17.49 11.11
N ASP A 289 -36.59 -16.98 11.92
CA ASP A 289 -36.99 -15.58 11.87
C ASP A 289 -35.88 -14.63 12.36
N GLN A 290 -35.97 -13.35 12.02
CA GLN A 290 -34.98 -12.33 12.40
C GLN A 290 -34.80 -12.22 13.92
N GLU A 291 -35.85 -12.38 14.69
CA GLU A 291 -35.78 -12.35 16.16
C GLU A 291 -34.94 -13.51 16.70
N THR A 292 -35.10 -14.69 16.12
CA THR A 292 -34.32 -15.89 16.47
C THR A 292 -32.85 -15.69 16.07
N LEU A 293 -32.56 -15.19 14.87
CA LEU A 293 -31.18 -14.89 14.45
C LEU A 293 -30.51 -13.85 15.34
N PHE A 294 -31.24 -12.79 15.73
CA PHE A 294 -30.75 -11.79 16.66
C PHE A 294 -30.46 -12.37 18.04
N THR A 295 -31.33 -13.27 18.53
CA THR A 295 -31.12 -13.98 19.80
C THR A 295 -29.86 -14.83 19.76
N ILE A 296 -29.63 -15.57 18.65
CA ILE A 296 -28.43 -16.38 18.44
C ILE A 296 -27.17 -15.51 18.45
N GLN A 297 -27.20 -14.41 17.70
CA GLN A 297 -26.08 -13.49 17.64
C GLN A 297 -25.70 -12.97 19.03
N ARG A 298 -26.67 -12.47 19.81
CA ARG A 298 -26.46 -11.99 21.18
C ARG A 298 -25.98 -13.08 22.11
N PHE A 299 -26.43 -14.32 21.92
CA PHE A 299 -25.98 -15.45 22.70
C PHE A 299 -24.51 -15.78 22.47
N PHE A 300 -24.04 -15.73 21.21
CA PHE A 300 -22.62 -15.87 20.88
C PHE A 300 -21.78 -14.69 21.37
N GLU A 301 -22.25 -13.45 21.25
CA GLU A 301 -21.57 -12.25 21.74
C GLU A 301 -21.35 -12.27 23.25
N ASN A 302 -22.29 -12.88 24.00
CA ASN A 302 -22.21 -13.08 25.46
C ASN A 302 -21.57 -14.42 25.87
N ASN A 303 -20.73 -15.01 25.00
CA ASN A 303 -20.00 -16.24 25.29
C ASN A 303 -20.87 -17.41 25.79
N LEU A 304 -22.03 -17.59 25.20
CA LEU A 304 -23.03 -18.60 25.55
C LEU A 304 -23.59 -18.47 27.00
N ASN A 305 -23.49 -17.28 27.57
CA ASN A 305 -24.00 -17.01 28.89
C ASN A 305 -25.49 -16.62 28.84
N VAL A 306 -26.35 -17.56 29.30
CA VAL A 306 -27.82 -17.39 29.28
C VAL A 306 -28.26 -16.16 30.07
N SER A 307 -27.68 -15.95 31.28
CA SER A 307 -28.07 -14.85 32.16
C SER A 307 -27.68 -13.48 31.63
N GLU A 308 -26.49 -13.35 31.04
CA GLU A 308 -26.06 -12.10 30.41
C GLU A 308 -26.83 -11.79 29.12
N THR A 309 -27.08 -12.81 28.32
CA THR A 309 -27.87 -12.69 27.11
C THR A 309 -29.30 -12.25 27.38
N SER A 310 -29.95 -12.84 28.42
CA SER A 310 -31.31 -12.42 28.78
C SER A 310 -31.38 -10.97 29.24
N ARG A 311 -30.38 -10.51 30.00
CA ARG A 311 -30.25 -9.10 30.40
C ARG A 311 -30.02 -8.19 29.18
N GLY A 312 -29.10 -8.57 28.30
CA GLY A 312 -28.78 -7.79 27.10
C GLY A 312 -29.93 -7.73 26.08
N LEU A 313 -30.80 -8.70 26.03
CA LEU A 313 -32.03 -8.74 25.24
C LEU A 313 -33.25 -8.13 25.92
N PHE A 314 -33.15 -7.77 27.22
CA PHE A 314 -34.25 -7.27 28.05
C PHE A 314 -35.42 -8.25 28.11
N VAL A 315 -35.13 -9.58 28.19
CA VAL A 315 -36.15 -10.63 28.28
C VAL A 315 -35.96 -11.43 29.58
N HIS A 316 -37.02 -12.05 30.05
CA HIS A 316 -36.91 -12.99 31.21
C HIS A 316 -36.09 -14.22 30.80
N LEU A 317 -35.34 -14.76 31.76
CA LEU A 317 -34.49 -15.94 31.57
C LEU A 317 -35.24 -17.10 30.90
N ASN A 318 -36.46 -17.41 31.38
CA ASN A 318 -37.29 -18.48 30.83
C ASN A 318 -37.67 -18.24 29.36
N THR A 319 -37.83 -16.98 28.95
CA THR A 319 -38.10 -16.62 27.56
C THR A 319 -36.91 -16.94 26.67
N LEU A 320 -35.69 -16.63 27.13
CA LEU A 320 -34.47 -16.96 26.40
C LEU A 320 -34.29 -18.50 26.32
N VAL A 321 -34.48 -19.22 27.41
CA VAL A 321 -34.42 -20.69 27.42
C VAL A 321 -35.43 -21.27 26.42
N TYR A 322 -36.66 -20.78 26.41
CA TYR A 322 -37.67 -21.21 25.44
C TYR A 322 -37.23 -20.94 23.98
N ARG A 323 -36.61 -19.77 23.68
CA ARG A 323 -36.06 -19.48 22.36
C ARG A 323 -34.94 -20.44 21.96
N LEU A 324 -34.02 -20.75 22.88
CA LEU A 324 -32.96 -21.73 22.64
C LEU A 324 -33.51 -23.14 22.38
N GLU A 325 -34.54 -23.56 23.12
CA GLU A 325 -35.25 -24.83 22.86
C GLU A 325 -35.96 -24.84 21.50
N LYS A 326 -36.53 -23.71 21.07
CA LYS A 326 -37.10 -23.57 19.73
C LYS A 326 -36.02 -23.76 18.66
N ILE A 327 -34.84 -23.15 18.84
CA ILE A 327 -33.69 -23.29 17.92
C ILE A 327 -33.27 -24.76 17.83
N LYS A 328 -33.11 -25.44 19.00
CA LYS A 328 -32.77 -26.85 19.05
C LYS A 328 -33.78 -27.72 18.30
N LYS A 329 -35.08 -27.46 18.45
CA LYS A 329 -36.14 -28.20 17.73
C LYS A 329 -36.11 -27.99 16.23
N LEU A 330 -35.77 -26.77 15.77
CA LEU A 330 -35.74 -26.43 14.36
C LEU A 330 -34.47 -26.91 13.65
N THR A 331 -33.33 -26.93 14.34
CA THR A 331 -32.03 -27.20 13.73
C THR A 331 -31.41 -28.53 14.14
N GLY A 332 -31.87 -29.11 15.23
CA GLY A 332 -31.24 -30.28 15.84
C GLY A 332 -30.05 -29.96 16.75
N LEU A 333 -29.59 -28.70 16.82
CA LEU A 333 -28.40 -28.27 17.55
C LEU A 333 -28.79 -27.52 18.83
N ASP A 334 -28.27 -27.96 19.97
CA ASP A 334 -28.43 -27.26 21.25
C ASP A 334 -27.30 -26.24 21.47
N LEU A 335 -27.58 -24.97 21.28
CA LEU A 335 -26.57 -23.92 21.41
C LEU A 335 -25.99 -23.75 22.83
N ARG A 336 -26.54 -24.47 23.83
CA ARG A 336 -25.97 -24.53 25.18
C ARG A 336 -24.85 -25.57 25.32
N GLU A 337 -24.80 -26.52 24.36
CA GLU A 337 -23.72 -27.48 24.22
C GLU A 337 -22.62 -26.88 23.34
N PHE A 338 -21.38 -26.92 23.83
CA PHE A 338 -20.25 -26.23 23.23
C PHE A 338 -20.00 -26.70 21.77
N ASP A 339 -20.02 -27.99 21.51
CA ASP A 339 -19.76 -28.55 20.19
C ASP A 339 -20.86 -28.16 19.19
N ASP A 340 -22.13 -28.22 19.59
CA ASP A 340 -23.28 -27.81 18.78
C ASP A 340 -23.21 -26.30 18.50
N ALA A 341 -22.84 -25.49 19.46
CA ALA A 341 -22.68 -24.05 19.31
C ALA A 341 -21.59 -23.69 18.33
N ILE A 342 -20.42 -24.39 18.34
CA ILE A 342 -19.36 -24.20 17.35
C ILE A 342 -19.85 -24.54 15.94
N VAL A 343 -20.46 -25.72 15.79
CA VAL A 343 -20.99 -26.19 14.49
C VAL A 343 -21.99 -25.16 13.95
N PHE A 344 -22.89 -24.68 14.79
CA PHE A 344 -23.88 -23.68 14.40
C PHE A 344 -23.26 -22.34 14.01
N LYS A 345 -22.27 -21.86 14.78
CA LYS A 345 -21.55 -20.61 14.49
C LYS A 345 -20.81 -20.68 13.16
N VAL A 346 -20.12 -21.80 12.91
CA VAL A 346 -19.43 -22.04 11.63
C VAL A 346 -20.46 -22.08 10.49
N ALA A 347 -21.60 -22.74 10.66
CA ALA A 347 -22.64 -22.81 9.65
C ALA A 347 -23.24 -21.42 9.32
N LEU A 348 -23.45 -20.56 10.33
CA LEU A 348 -23.85 -19.16 10.09
C LEU A 348 -22.81 -18.40 9.26
N MET A 349 -21.52 -18.58 9.58
CA MET A 349 -20.44 -17.93 8.84
C MET A 349 -20.36 -18.45 7.41
N VAL A 350 -20.47 -19.77 7.20
CA VAL A 350 -20.48 -20.38 5.87
C VAL A 350 -21.68 -19.86 5.07
N LYS A 351 -22.88 -19.76 5.66
CA LYS A 351 -24.03 -19.17 5.01
C LYS A 351 -23.78 -17.73 4.59
N LYS A 352 -23.23 -16.90 5.49
CA LYS A 352 -22.88 -15.50 5.19
C LYS A 352 -21.87 -15.40 4.06
N TYR A 353 -20.89 -16.30 4.01
CA TYR A 353 -19.92 -16.39 2.94
C TYR A 353 -20.58 -16.70 1.58
N LEU A 354 -21.43 -17.72 1.50
CA LEU A 354 -22.13 -18.09 0.29
C LEU A 354 -23.10 -17.00 -0.21
N SER A 355 -23.77 -16.30 0.71
CA SER A 355 -24.70 -15.22 0.36
C SER A 355 -23.99 -13.99 -0.23
N ASN A 356 -22.76 -13.72 0.18
CA ASN A 356 -21.96 -12.57 -0.29
C ASN A 356 -21.03 -12.92 -1.48
N ASN A 357 -20.91 -14.19 -1.83
CA ASN A 357 -20.21 -14.67 -3.00
C ASN A 357 -21.15 -15.47 -3.91
N PRO A 358 -22.08 -14.81 -4.61
CA PRO A 358 -22.84 -15.50 -5.65
C PRO A 358 -21.86 -15.86 -6.77
N ALA A 359 -21.48 -17.15 -6.82
CA ALA A 359 -20.72 -17.79 -7.87
C ALA A 359 -19.37 -17.16 -8.26
N LYS A 360 -18.28 -17.70 -7.72
CA LYS A 360 -17.04 -17.83 -8.47
C LYS A 360 -17.25 -18.97 -9.51
N TYR A 361 -18.02 -18.69 -10.54
CA TYR A 361 -18.14 -19.53 -11.74
C TYR A 361 -17.55 -18.80 -12.92
#